data_7a9414c1088670ea879607e176495efb
#
_entry.id   7a9414c1088670ea879607e176495efb
#
_cell.length_a   1.000
_cell.length_b   1.000
_cell.length_c   1.000
_cell.angle_alpha   90.00
_cell.angle_beta   90.00
_cell.angle_gamma   90.00
#
_symmetry.space_group_name_H-M   'P 1'
#
loop_
_entity.id
_entity.type
_entity.pdbx_description
1 polymer ?
#
loop_
_entity_poly.entity_id
_entity_poly.type
_entity_poly.pdbx_seq_one_letter_code
_entity_poly.pdbx_strand_id
1 'polypeptide(L)'
;MARHAIFQALPALLAFIQTASSTPLTFSTLYPRNDSQIVWPTEVSSLVHDKSWASFGEKTTRWSSYKSPTFDEVFLPETEEQLSLALEYMSGNNMTWLAKSGGHGYAPSLHAIQDAVLINLENFNYVKLQDDNTAVVGTGVRFSDLIDTVAAAGRELSAMLGGGLGRLQGLHGLTSDALRKVRLALWNGTIIEASNNVNPDLFWGIRGSGQNYGIVIESTYETWPATNGGKHYSADLVFTKDSVQRVMEITNELTAGGLDEKLAVLMFFALDATTSQITVIVNLVYSGPEEEGRKYTERFSSFSVDLQENMLGWEELPTKTVHGLIPQSCATGPRYNLRALNTKVLNPATWVSFTDAFETFLVANPLAAGSAMMIETFPVQGVKALADDYSAFPHRDHFENVIESIGSYTDDSVADAVNNFFAEWRDKFAEPSSSGYDKLYVYQNYANEDEPLSALYGYNEWRHERLTSLKNKFDPRGFFNGYHPVPSNVAGWS
;
A
#
# COMPACT_ATOMS: atom_id res chain seq x y z
N MET A 1 63.68 12.83 44.70
CA MET A 1 63.39 11.80 45.73
C MET A 1 62.09 11.13 45.32
N ALA A 2 62.15 10.06 44.60
CA ALA A 2 62.09 8.67 45.02
C ALA A 2 60.83 8.36 45.81
N ARG A 3 59.92 7.57 45.26
CA ARG A 3 59.71 6.12 45.31
C ARG A 3 58.21 5.86 45.03
N HIS A 4 57.70 4.93 44.45
CA HIS A 4 57.92 3.55 44.01
C HIS A 4 56.57 3.02 43.57
N ALA A 5 56.57 2.29 42.50
CA ALA A 5 55.44 1.52 41.93
C ALA A 5 55.01 0.36 42.86
N ILE A 6 53.74 -0.03 42.81
CA ILE A 6 53.33 -1.43 42.99
C ILE A 6 52.20 -1.73 42.00
N PHE A 7 52.43 -2.69 41.13
CA PHE A 7 51.49 -3.40 40.27
C PHE A 7 50.61 -4.34 41.12
N GLN A 8 49.32 -4.34 40.91
CA GLN A 8 48.54 -5.57 41.06
C GLN A 8 47.49 -5.67 39.97
N ALA A 9 47.59 -6.75 39.21
CA ALA A 9 46.66 -7.18 38.17
C ALA A 9 45.38 -7.73 38.79
N LEU A 10 44.21 -7.31 38.25
CA LEU A 10 42.94 -8.04 38.41
C LEU A 10 42.47 -8.54 37.05
N PRO A 11 41.95 -9.77 36.93
CA PRO A 11 41.63 -10.39 35.67
C PRO A 11 40.35 -9.79 35.06
N ALA A 12 40.40 -9.55 33.75
CA ALA A 12 39.24 -9.16 32.94
C ALA A 12 38.23 -10.33 32.88
N LEU A 13 37.07 -10.12 33.46
CA LEU A 13 35.88 -10.96 33.26
C LEU A 13 35.22 -10.54 31.96
N LEU A 14 35.54 -11.22 30.86
CA LEU A 14 34.81 -11.12 29.60
C LEU A 14 33.41 -11.71 29.79
N ALA A 15 32.43 -10.85 30.05
CA ALA A 15 31.05 -11.19 29.92
C ALA A 15 30.75 -11.32 28.40
N PHE A 16 30.64 -12.54 27.90
CA PHE A 16 29.99 -12.83 26.65
C PHE A 16 28.51 -12.45 26.77
N ILE A 17 28.15 -11.28 26.29
CA ILE A 17 26.76 -10.97 25.94
C ILE A 17 26.50 -11.75 24.66
N GLN A 18 25.95 -12.94 24.78
CA GLN A 18 25.26 -13.58 23.66
C GLN A 18 24.04 -12.70 23.35
N THR A 19 24.16 -11.89 22.32
CA THR A 19 22.99 -11.37 21.61
C THR A 19 22.25 -12.56 21.05
N ALA A 20 21.20 -12.98 21.74
CA ALA A 20 20.25 -13.91 21.16
C ALA A 20 19.59 -13.18 19.98
N SER A 21 20.10 -13.48 18.79
CA SER A 21 19.39 -13.19 17.53
C SER A 21 18.09 -13.99 17.60
N SER A 22 17.00 -13.36 17.98
CA SER A 22 15.68 -13.92 17.84
C SER A 22 15.31 -13.90 16.37
N THR A 23 15.69 -14.95 15.65
CA THR A 23 15.11 -15.24 14.33
C THR A 23 13.60 -15.32 14.55
N PRO A 24 12.77 -14.58 13.80
CA PRO A 24 11.33 -14.72 13.88
C PRO A 24 10.98 -16.17 13.61
N LEU A 25 10.31 -16.83 14.57
CA LEU A 25 9.81 -18.18 14.35
C LEU A 25 8.78 -18.13 13.23
N THR A 26 9.06 -18.77 12.11
CA THR A 26 8.10 -18.90 11.01
C THR A 26 6.90 -19.74 11.50
N PHE A 27 5.73 -19.54 10.91
CA PHE A 27 4.52 -20.31 11.23
C PHE A 27 4.78 -21.83 11.17
N SER A 28 5.55 -22.28 10.18
CA SER A 28 5.98 -23.68 10.02
C SER A 28 6.82 -24.22 11.18
N THR A 29 7.53 -23.36 11.92
CA THR A 29 8.33 -23.75 13.10
C THR A 29 7.45 -23.92 14.34
N LEU A 30 6.39 -23.13 14.46
CA LEU A 30 5.44 -23.19 15.59
C LEU A 30 4.41 -24.31 15.40
N TYR A 31 4.04 -24.60 14.15
CA TYR A 31 3.03 -25.59 13.77
C TYR A 31 3.57 -26.46 12.63
N PRO A 32 4.40 -27.50 12.92
CA PRO A 32 4.96 -28.33 11.87
C PRO A 32 3.85 -29.00 11.03
N ARG A 33 4.03 -28.96 9.72
CA ARG A 33 3.13 -29.62 8.75
C ARG A 33 3.11 -31.11 9.02
N ASN A 34 1.93 -31.71 9.00
CA ASN A 34 1.79 -33.16 9.08
C ASN A 34 1.92 -33.72 7.65
N ASP A 35 3.12 -34.16 7.26
CA ASP A 35 3.45 -34.63 5.90
C ASP A 35 2.83 -35.99 5.51
N SER A 36 1.95 -36.57 6.36
CA SER A 36 1.15 -37.72 5.96
C SER A 36 0.14 -37.27 4.89
N GLN A 37 0.31 -37.70 3.66
CA GLN A 37 -0.48 -37.46 2.45
C GLN A 37 -1.69 -36.53 2.67
N ILE A 38 -1.51 -35.24 2.35
CA ILE A 38 -2.61 -34.27 2.36
C ILE A 38 -3.58 -34.68 1.25
N VAL A 39 -4.76 -35.13 1.63
CA VAL A 39 -5.85 -35.47 0.71
C VAL A 39 -6.93 -34.43 0.87
N TRP A 40 -7.07 -33.57 -0.13
CA TRP A 40 -8.10 -32.55 -0.15
C TRP A 40 -9.52 -33.16 -0.11
N PRO A 41 -10.49 -32.51 0.57
CA PRO A 41 -11.89 -32.92 0.52
C PRO A 41 -12.37 -33.01 -0.94
N THR A 42 -13.16 -34.05 -1.25
CA THR A 42 -13.63 -34.32 -2.61
C THR A 42 -14.33 -33.14 -3.26
N GLU A 43 -15.05 -32.34 -2.45
CA GLU A 43 -15.83 -31.16 -2.87
C GLU A 43 -14.96 -30.02 -3.42
N VAL A 44 -13.68 -29.97 -3.04
CA VAL A 44 -12.75 -28.89 -3.44
C VAL A 44 -11.51 -29.40 -4.16
N SER A 45 -11.25 -30.71 -4.17
CA SER A 45 -10.02 -31.29 -4.73
C SER A 45 -9.79 -30.95 -6.22
N SER A 46 -10.86 -30.83 -7.02
CA SER A 46 -10.77 -30.46 -8.43
C SER A 46 -10.41 -28.99 -8.67
N LEU A 47 -10.48 -28.16 -7.62
CA LEU A 47 -10.17 -26.71 -7.66
C LEU A 47 -8.76 -26.42 -7.13
N VAL A 48 -8.02 -27.46 -6.73
CA VAL A 48 -6.64 -27.36 -6.26
C VAL A 48 -5.71 -27.88 -7.33
N HIS A 49 -4.71 -27.09 -7.67
CA HIS A 49 -3.75 -27.41 -8.72
C HIS A 49 -2.32 -27.24 -8.20
N ASP A 50 -1.46 -28.19 -8.55
CA ASP A 50 -0.04 -28.17 -8.19
C ASP A 50 0.81 -27.51 -9.31
N LYS A 51 2.14 -27.50 -9.10
CA LYS A 51 3.13 -26.93 -10.03
C LYS A 51 3.14 -27.56 -11.43
N SER A 52 2.51 -28.73 -11.64
CA SER A 52 2.41 -29.40 -12.96
C SER A 52 1.30 -28.78 -13.84
N TRP A 53 0.38 -28.04 -13.24
CA TRP A 53 -0.69 -27.37 -13.99
C TRP A 53 -0.16 -26.24 -14.88
N ALA A 54 -0.52 -26.25 -16.16
CA ALA A 54 0.01 -25.33 -17.16
C ALA A 54 -0.20 -23.83 -16.81
N SER A 55 -1.29 -23.49 -16.10
CA SER A 55 -1.60 -22.13 -15.68
C SER A 55 -1.03 -21.77 -14.31
N PHE A 56 -0.33 -22.68 -13.62
CA PHE A 56 0.16 -22.43 -12.26
C PHE A 56 0.98 -21.14 -12.14
N GLY A 57 1.95 -20.94 -13.04
CA GLY A 57 2.79 -19.75 -13.03
C GLY A 57 2.00 -18.45 -13.21
N GLU A 58 1.03 -18.43 -14.14
CA GLU A 58 0.15 -17.27 -14.35
C GLU A 58 -0.68 -16.96 -13.08
N LYS A 59 -1.31 -17.99 -12.51
CA LYS A 59 -2.21 -17.82 -11.36
C LYS A 59 -1.47 -17.46 -10.07
N THR A 60 -0.19 -17.84 -9.94
CA THR A 60 0.65 -17.52 -8.77
C THR A 60 1.45 -16.23 -8.92
N THR A 61 1.55 -15.67 -10.13
CA THR A 61 2.26 -14.41 -10.39
C THR A 61 1.69 -13.27 -9.55
N ARG A 62 2.59 -12.45 -8.99
CA ARG A 62 2.30 -11.23 -8.24
C ARG A 62 2.90 -10.02 -8.97
N TRP A 63 2.43 -8.83 -8.61
CA TRP A 63 2.95 -7.58 -9.17
C TRP A 63 4.45 -7.43 -8.94
N SER A 64 4.92 -7.49 -7.70
CA SER A 64 6.34 -7.44 -7.36
C SER A 64 6.91 -8.85 -7.16
N SER A 65 8.08 -9.11 -7.73
CA SER A 65 8.87 -10.32 -7.47
C SER A 65 9.88 -10.13 -6.32
N TYR A 66 9.98 -8.93 -5.73
CA TYR A 66 10.85 -8.65 -4.59
C TYR A 66 10.35 -9.37 -3.34
N LYS A 67 11.20 -10.19 -2.72
CA LYS A 67 10.86 -10.97 -1.51
C LYS A 67 9.50 -11.66 -1.61
N SER A 68 9.20 -12.22 -2.78
CA SER A 68 7.92 -12.88 -3.02
C SER A 68 7.75 -14.15 -2.20
N PRO A 69 6.51 -14.47 -1.77
CA PRO A 69 6.16 -15.78 -1.24
C PRO A 69 6.26 -16.85 -2.33
N THR A 70 6.40 -18.13 -1.93
CA THR A 70 6.35 -19.27 -2.84
C THR A 70 5.15 -20.17 -2.53
N PHE A 71 4.71 -20.89 -3.58
CA PHE A 71 3.52 -21.72 -3.49
C PHE A 71 3.78 -23.12 -4.07
N ASP A 72 3.21 -24.13 -3.42
CA ASP A 72 3.17 -25.51 -3.92
C ASP A 72 1.86 -25.82 -4.63
N GLU A 73 0.78 -25.19 -4.18
CA GLU A 73 -0.56 -25.40 -4.69
C GLU A 73 -1.27 -24.05 -4.88
N VAL A 74 -2.22 -24.03 -5.81
CA VAL A 74 -3.18 -22.92 -5.98
C VAL A 74 -4.60 -23.47 -5.88
N PHE A 75 -5.41 -22.87 -5.03
CA PHE A 75 -6.82 -23.17 -4.84
C PHE A 75 -7.66 -22.03 -5.43
N LEU A 76 -8.63 -22.35 -6.28
CA LEU A 76 -9.50 -21.38 -6.97
C LEU A 76 -10.98 -21.61 -6.56
N PRO A 77 -11.41 -21.16 -5.37
CA PRO A 77 -12.80 -21.29 -4.96
C PRO A 77 -13.75 -20.53 -5.90
N GLU A 78 -14.89 -21.13 -6.19
CA GLU A 78 -15.97 -20.54 -6.98
C GLU A 78 -17.12 -20.05 -6.09
N THR A 79 -17.23 -20.61 -4.88
CA THR A 79 -18.27 -20.27 -3.90
C THR A 79 -17.71 -20.05 -2.49
N GLU A 80 -18.50 -19.39 -1.65
CA GLU A 80 -18.17 -19.17 -0.24
C GLU A 80 -18.07 -20.49 0.52
N GLU A 81 -18.91 -21.48 0.21
CA GLU A 81 -18.91 -22.79 0.84
C GLU A 81 -17.63 -23.56 0.54
N GLN A 82 -17.13 -23.49 -0.69
CA GLN A 82 -15.85 -24.09 -1.07
C GLN A 82 -14.69 -23.42 -0.34
N LEU A 83 -14.68 -22.09 -0.25
CA LEU A 83 -13.68 -21.34 0.51
C LEU A 83 -13.73 -21.70 2.00
N SER A 84 -14.92 -21.76 2.60
CA SER A 84 -15.16 -22.14 3.97
C SER A 84 -14.59 -23.53 4.28
N LEU A 85 -14.96 -24.53 3.48
CA LEU A 85 -14.50 -25.91 3.62
C LEU A 85 -12.98 -26.04 3.51
N ALA A 86 -12.38 -25.35 2.52
CA ALA A 86 -10.94 -25.37 2.33
C ALA A 86 -10.19 -24.72 3.51
N LEU A 87 -10.68 -23.59 4.05
CA LEU A 87 -10.08 -22.94 5.22
C LEU A 87 -10.19 -23.82 6.48
N GLU A 88 -11.34 -24.46 6.73
CA GLU A 88 -11.50 -25.41 7.82
C GLU A 88 -10.48 -26.56 7.69
N TYR A 89 -10.38 -27.15 6.49
CA TYR A 89 -9.43 -28.21 6.20
C TYR A 89 -7.98 -27.78 6.41
N MET A 90 -7.58 -26.67 5.80
CA MET A 90 -6.21 -26.15 5.89
C MET A 90 -5.83 -25.78 7.32
N SER A 91 -6.73 -25.11 8.05
CA SER A 91 -6.46 -24.74 9.45
C SER A 91 -6.39 -25.95 10.39
N GLY A 92 -7.21 -26.96 10.13
CA GLY A 92 -7.18 -28.24 10.87
C GLY A 92 -5.88 -29.00 10.65
N ASN A 93 -5.24 -28.86 9.49
CA ASN A 93 -3.99 -29.52 9.12
C ASN A 93 -2.75 -28.61 9.26
N ASN A 94 -2.86 -27.44 9.87
CA ASN A 94 -1.78 -26.45 10.03
C ASN A 94 -1.07 -26.09 8.71
N MET A 95 -1.82 -26.03 7.61
CA MET A 95 -1.29 -25.63 6.32
C MET A 95 -1.12 -24.11 6.28
N THR A 96 -0.06 -23.64 5.65
CA THR A 96 0.15 -22.20 5.39
C THR A 96 -0.56 -21.80 4.10
N TRP A 97 -1.20 -20.65 4.09
CA TRP A 97 -1.83 -20.11 2.89
C TRP A 97 -1.64 -18.60 2.77
N LEU A 98 -1.88 -18.10 1.57
CA LEU A 98 -2.01 -16.67 1.28
C LEU A 98 -3.20 -16.44 0.36
N ALA A 99 -4.08 -15.51 0.70
CA ALA A 99 -5.15 -15.09 -0.19
C ALA A 99 -4.66 -14.04 -1.20
N LYS A 100 -5.13 -14.16 -2.45
CA LYS A 100 -4.82 -13.26 -3.55
C LYS A 100 -6.10 -12.82 -4.25
N SER A 101 -6.31 -11.50 -4.37
CA SER A 101 -7.21 -10.86 -5.33
C SER A 101 -6.42 -10.54 -6.61
N GLY A 102 -6.14 -9.28 -6.93
CA GLY A 102 -5.31 -8.88 -8.08
C GLY A 102 -3.80 -9.14 -7.94
N GLY A 103 -3.32 -9.53 -6.75
CA GLY A 103 -1.89 -9.82 -6.52
C GLY A 103 -1.00 -8.58 -6.42
N HIS A 104 -1.57 -7.40 -6.23
CA HIS A 104 -0.84 -6.13 -6.17
C HIS A 104 -0.30 -5.80 -4.77
N GLY A 105 -0.79 -6.47 -3.72
CA GLY A 105 -0.34 -6.23 -2.35
C GLY A 105 1.16 -6.40 -2.20
N TYR A 106 1.81 -5.40 -1.64
CA TYR A 106 3.23 -5.38 -1.39
C TYR A 106 3.49 -5.37 0.13
N ALA A 107 4.30 -6.29 0.58
CA ALA A 107 4.95 -6.28 1.90
C ALA A 107 6.11 -7.27 1.88
N PRO A 108 7.34 -6.86 2.19
CA PRO A 108 8.48 -7.79 2.26
C PRO A 108 8.29 -8.92 3.27
N SER A 109 7.48 -8.71 4.31
CA SER A 109 7.11 -9.75 5.30
C SER A 109 6.43 -10.99 4.66
N LEU A 110 5.87 -10.86 3.45
CA LEU A 110 5.31 -11.98 2.69
C LEU A 110 6.36 -13.05 2.35
N HIS A 111 7.65 -12.68 2.33
CA HIS A 111 8.75 -13.64 2.15
C HIS A 111 8.79 -14.76 3.20
N ALA A 112 8.21 -14.54 4.37
CA ALA A 112 8.09 -15.60 5.38
C ALA A 112 7.12 -16.72 4.99
N ILE A 113 6.29 -16.52 3.96
CA ILE A 113 5.33 -17.49 3.42
C ILE A 113 6.00 -18.27 2.29
N GLN A 114 6.38 -19.51 2.59
CA GLN A 114 7.06 -20.37 1.62
C GLN A 114 6.29 -21.69 1.48
N ASP A 115 6.28 -22.25 0.25
CA ASP A 115 5.68 -23.53 -0.10
C ASP A 115 4.22 -23.65 0.39
N ALA A 116 3.48 -22.55 0.26
CA ALA A 116 2.12 -22.38 0.79
C ALA A 116 1.05 -22.75 -0.25
N VAL A 117 -0.20 -22.79 0.18
CA VAL A 117 -1.37 -22.79 -0.72
C VAL A 117 -1.73 -21.33 -1.05
N LEU A 118 -1.76 -20.99 -2.33
CA LEU A 118 -2.34 -19.73 -2.78
C LEU A 118 -3.85 -19.89 -2.93
N ILE A 119 -4.63 -19.10 -2.19
CA ILE A 119 -6.08 -18.98 -2.38
C ILE A 119 -6.32 -17.84 -3.38
N ASN A 120 -6.59 -18.17 -4.62
CA ASN A 120 -6.84 -17.20 -5.67
C ASN A 120 -8.34 -16.90 -5.79
N LEU A 121 -8.74 -15.67 -5.47
CA LEU A 121 -10.13 -15.24 -5.34
C LEU A 121 -10.71 -14.67 -6.64
N GLU A 122 -10.09 -14.91 -7.79
CA GLU A 122 -10.48 -14.31 -9.07
C GLU A 122 -11.92 -14.62 -9.49
N ASN A 123 -12.49 -15.75 -9.03
CA ASN A 123 -13.86 -16.14 -9.37
C ASN A 123 -14.94 -15.30 -8.65
N PHE A 124 -14.60 -14.60 -7.55
CA PHE A 124 -15.49 -13.64 -6.91
C PHE A 124 -15.49 -12.31 -7.68
N ASN A 125 -15.70 -12.37 -8.99
CA ASN A 125 -15.59 -11.24 -9.92
C ASN A 125 -16.98 -10.73 -10.33
N TYR A 126 -17.57 -9.87 -9.51
CA TYR A 126 -18.87 -9.23 -9.81
C TYR A 126 -18.97 -7.84 -9.18
N VAL A 127 -19.66 -6.94 -9.88
CA VAL A 127 -20.08 -5.61 -9.38
C VAL A 127 -21.60 -5.52 -9.53
N LYS A 128 -22.30 -5.22 -8.44
CA LYS A 128 -23.76 -5.07 -8.42
C LYS A 128 -24.12 -3.72 -7.82
N LEU A 129 -24.59 -2.80 -8.65
CA LEU A 129 -25.12 -1.53 -8.18
C LEU A 129 -26.49 -1.77 -7.56
N GLN A 130 -26.76 -1.08 -6.42
CA GLN A 130 -28.00 -1.18 -5.67
C GLN A 130 -28.80 0.12 -5.77
N ASP A 131 -30.11 0.04 -5.53
CA ASP A 131 -31.00 1.20 -5.57
C ASP A 131 -30.75 2.21 -4.44
N ASP A 132 -30.05 1.80 -3.37
CA ASP A 132 -29.67 2.63 -2.22
C ASP A 132 -28.35 3.40 -2.42
N ASN A 133 -27.87 3.48 -3.65
CA ASN A 133 -26.60 4.13 -4.02
C ASN A 133 -25.36 3.39 -3.53
N THR A 134 -25.45 2.12 -3.23
CA THR A 134 -24.27 1.30 -2.93
C THR A 134 -23.86 0.41 -4.09
N ALA A 135 -22.59 -0.01 -4.08
CA ALA A 135 -22.04 -1.02 -4.97
C ALA A 135 -21.57 -2.21 -4.15
N VAL A 136 -22.09 -3.40 -4.48
CA VAL A 136 -21.61 -4.67 -3.93
C VAL A 136 -20.57 -5.23 -4.86
N VAL A 137 -19.36 -5.47 -4.33
CA VAL A 137 -18.15 -5.79 -5.10
C VAL A 137 -17.53 -7.07 -4.57
N GLY A 138 -17.41 -8.06 -5.42
CA GLY A 138 -16.66 -9.29 -5.12
C GLY A 138 -15.16 -9.01 -5.08
N THR A 139 -14.45 -9.71 -4.22
CA THR A 139 -13.01 -9.43 -3.96
C THR A 139 -12.09 -9.73 -5.15
N GLY A 140 -12.55 -10.49 -6.16
CA GLY A 140 -11.81 -10.78 -7.39
C GLY A 140 -11.88 -9.67 -8.45
N VAL A 141 -12.72 -8.65 -8.25
CA VAL A 141 -12.90 -7.54 -9.19
C VAL A 141 -11.62 -6.73 -9.32
N ARG A 142 -11.23 -6.39 -10.54
CA ARG A 142 -10.19 -5.40 -10.81
C ARG A 142 -10.75 -4.00 -10.65
N PHE A 143 -9.90 -3.08 -10.21
CA PHE A 143 -10.34 -1.70 -9.99
C PHE A 143 -10.80 -1.00 -11.27
N SER A 144 -10.22 -1.31 -12.43
CA SER A 144 -10.68 -0.85 -13.74
C SER A 144 -12.14 -1.23 -13.98
N ASP A 145 -12.49 -2.50 -13.73
CA ASP A 145 -13.84 -3.02 -13.99
C ASP A 145 -14.88 -2.39 -13.04
N LEU A 146 -14.46 -2.08 -11.81
CA LEU A 146 -15.28 -1.35 -10.85
C LEU A 146 -15.51 0.09 -11.29
N ILE A 147 -14.46 0.81 -11.69
CA ILE A 147 -14.56 2.19 -12.18
C ILE A 147 -15.51 2.27 -13.38
N ASP A 148 -15.30 1.43 -14.39
CA ASP A 148 -16.10 1.43 -15.62
C ASP A 148 -17.57 1.19 -15.31
N THR A 149 -17.88 0.22 -14.41
CA THR A 149 -19.26 -0.09 -14.03
C THR A 149 -19.93 1.06 -13.29
N VAL A 150 -19.21 1.70 -12.36
CA VAL A 150 -19.74 2.78 -11.53
C VAL A 150 -19.90 4.07 -12.37
N ALA A 151 -18.92 4.39 -13.23
CA ALA A 151 -18.95 5.54 -14.13
C ALA A 151 -20.10 5.44 -15.16
N ALA A 152 -20.30 4.24 -15.73
CA ALA A 152 -21.41 4.00 -16.67
C ALA A 152 -22.79 4.27 -16.05
N ALA A 153 -22.92 4.18 -14.73
CA ALA A 153 -24.14 4.52 -13.98
C ALA A 153 -24.22 6.01 -13.59
N GLY A 154 -23.29 6.86 -14.06
CA GLY A 154 -23.22 8.28 -13.69
C GLY A 154 -22.84 8.51 -12.24
N ARG A 155 -22.05 7.61 -11.67
CA ARG A 155 -21.61 7.62 -10.28
C ARG A 155 -20.08 7.58 -10.18
N GLU A 156 -19.58 7.85 -8.97
CA GLU A 156 -18.15 7.81 -8.66
C GLU A 156 -17.91 7.22 -7.27
N LEU A 157 -16.68 6.79 -7.02
CA LEU A 157 -16.21 6.19 -5.79
C LEU A 157 -14.79 6.68 -5.50
N SER A 158 -14.44 6.89 -4.24
CA SER A 158 -13.06 7.08 -3.83
C SER A 158 -12.26 5.77 -3.98
N ALA A 159 -10.98 5.80 -4.37
CA ALA A 159 -10.22 4.59 -4.74
C ALA A 159 -9.77 3.72 -3.56
N MET A 160 -9.63 2.47 -3.75
CA MET A 160 -9.20 1.17 -3.16
C MET A 160 -8.89 0.94 -1.66
N LEU A 161 -8.97 -0.40 -1.27
CA LEU A 161 -8.83 -1.01 0.07
C LEU A 161 -7.45 -0.79 0.74
N GLY A 162 -7.41 -0.79 2.10
CA GLY A 162 -6.22 -0.57 2.93
C GLY A 162 -6.10 0.86 3.46
N GLY A 163 -7.17 1.64 3.44
CA GLY A 163 -7.27 3.08 3.56
C GLY A 163 -7.85 3.61 2.27
N GLY A 164 -7.16 3.42 1.14
CA GLY A 164 -7.62 3.80 -0.19
C GLY A 164 -7.50 5.30 -0.43
N LEU A 165 -6.28 5.73 -0.80
CA LEU A 165 -6.02 7.06 -1.31
C LEU A 165 -6.70 7.26 -2.66
N GLY A 166 -7.13 8.48 -2.95
CA GLY A 166 -7.69 8.78 -4.24
C GLY A 166 -7.92 10.26 -4.49
N ARG A 167 -7.97 10.63 -5.77
CA ARG A 167 -8.15 12.01 -6.22
C ARG A 167 -9.43 12.68 -5.71
N LEU A 168 -10.46 11.89 -5.35
CA LEU A 168 -11.73 12.36 -4.83
C LEU A 168 -11.82 12.34 -3.28
N GLN A 169 -10.70 12.04 -2.58
CA GLN A 169 -10.74 11.94 -1.12
C GLN A 169 -11.04 13.26 -0.39
N GLY A 170 -10.81 14.40 -1.03
CA GLY A 170 -11.23 15.70 -0.49
C GLY A 170 -12.74 15.81 -0.38
N LEU A 171 -13.48 15.23 -1.33
CA LEU A 171 -14.93 15.23 -1.38
C LEU A 171 -15.56 14.07 -0.58
N HIS A 172 -14.98 12.87 -0.67
CA HIS A 172 -15.63 11.62 -0.22
C HIS A 172 -14.87 10.88 0.87
N GLY A 173 -13.71 11.37 1.31
CA GLY A 173 -12.83 10.65 2.24
C GLY A 173 -12.12 9.48 1.58
N LEU A 174 -11.54 8.62 2.39
CA LEU A 174 -10.86 7.39 1.94
C LEU A 174 -11.88 6.37 1.40
N THR A 175 -11.43 5.43 0.57
CA THR A 175 -12.32 4.32 0.14
C THR A 175 -12.80 3.49 1.32
N SER A 176 -11.97 3.31 2.33
CA SER A 176 -12.38 2.65 3.58
C SER A 176 -13.48 3.40 4.33
N ASP A 177 -13.62 4.72 4.12
CA ASP A 177 -14.69 5.51 4.71
C ASP A 177 -16.03 5.30 3.95
N ALA A 178 -15.95 4.99 2.65
CA ALA A 178 -17.08 4.60 1.83
C ALA A 178 -17.60 3.19 2.13
N LEU A 179 -16.81 2.34 2.80
CA LEU A 179 -17.19 0.97 3.12
C LEU A 179 -18.39 0.95 4.09
N ARG A 180 -19.43 0.19 3.74
CA ARG A 180 -20.67 0.05 4.53
C ARG A 180 -20.75 -1.33 5.18
N LYS A 181 -20.24 -2.35 4.50
CA LYS A 181 -20.33 -3.73 4.94
C LYS A 181 -19.26 -4.58 4.25
N VAL A 182 -18.80 -5.63 4.91
CA VAL A 182 -18.04 -6.72 4.31
C VAL A 182 -18.60 -8.07 4.72
N ARG A 183 -18.42 -9.06 3.85
CA ARG A 183 -18.51 -10.49 4.19
C ARG A 183 -17.09 -11.05 4.11
N LEU A 184 -16.70 -11.83 5.12
CA LEU A 184 -15.35 -12.38 5.20
C LEU A 184 -15.36 -13.78 5.79
N ALA A 185 -14.40 -14.61 5.34
CA ALA A 185 -14.10 -15.91 5.91
C ALA A 185 -12.98 -15.78 6.95
N LEU A 186 -13.20 -16.30 8.14
CA LEU A 186 -12.22 -16.43 9.20
C LEU A 186 -11.27 -17.61 8.92
N TRP A 187 -10.17 -17.69 9.67
CA TRP A 187 -9.16 -18.75 9.54
C TRP A 187 -9.73 -20.18 9.65
N ASN A 188 -10.83 -20.38 10.37
CA ASN A 188 -11.49 -21.66 10.58
C ASN A 188 -12.65 -21.95 9.61
N GLY A 189 -12.75 -21.18 8.52
CA GLY A 189 -13.81 -21.32 7.53
C GLY A 189 -15.13 -20.62 7.89
N THR A 190 -15.32 -20.14 9.12
CA THR A 190 -16.55 -19.43 9.49
C THR A 190 -16.71 -18.16 8.67
N ILE A 191 -17.85 -18.02 7.98
CA ILE A 191 -18.19 -16.80 7.23
C ILE A 191 -19.01 -15.87 8.10
N ILE A 192 -18.59 -14.62 8.21
CA ILE A 192 -19.26 -13.60 9.01
C ILE A 192 -19.46 -12.31 8.22
N GLU A 193 -20.37 -11.48 8.69
CA GLU A 193 -20.54 -10.11 8.24
C GLU A 193 -19.93 -9.14 9.25
N ALA A 194 -19.37 -8.02 8.76
CA ALA A 194 -18.98 -6.89 9.58
C ALA A 194 -19.52 -5.59 8.96
N SER A 195 -20.17 -4.77 9.79
CA SER A 195 -20.76 -3.48 9.46
C SER A 195 -20.86 -2.64 10.73
N ASN A 196 -21.38 -1.41 10.65
CA ASN A 196 -21.60 -0.59 11.84
C ASN A 196 -22.59 -1.23 12.84
N ASN A 197 -23.45 -2.16 12.38
CA ASN A 197 -24.48 -2.80 13.22
C ASN A 197 -24.16 -4.25 13.57
N VAL A 198 -23.27 -4.89 12.82
CA VAL A 198 -22.87 -6.30 13.00
C VAL A 198 -21.36 -6.37 13.13
N ASN A 199 -20.86 -6.97 14.22
CA ASN A 199 -19.43 -7.01 14.52
C ASN A 199 -18.74 -5.64 14.36
N PRO A 200 -19.22 -4.55 15.01
CA PRO A 200 -18.77 -3.18 14.77
C PRO A 200 -17.29 -2.96 15.09
N ASP A 201 -16.75 -3.64 16.09
CA ASP A 201 -15.30 -3.58 16.39
C ASP A 201 -14.44 -4.19 15.28
N LEU A 202 -14.86 -5.32 14.73
CA LEU A 202 -14.19 -5.91 13.57
C LEU A 202 -14.28 -4.98 12.37
N PHE A 203 -15.45 -4.38 12.14
CA PHE A 203 -15.67 -3.43 11.06
C PHE A 203 -14.79 -2.18 11.21
N TRP A 204 -14.58 -1.72 12.44
CA TRP A 204 -13.61 -0.67 12.73
C TRP A 204 -12.18 -1.10 12.31
N GLY A 205 -11.76 -2.31 12.73
CA GLY A 205 -10.44 -2.85 12.42
C GLY A 205 -10.19 -3.09 10.92
N ILE A 206 -11.21 -3.59 10.19
CA ILE A 206 -11.12 -3.84 8.74
C ILE A 206 -10.77 -2.55 7.98
N ARG A 207 -11.30 -1.42 8.42
CA ARG A 207 -11.03 -0.10 7.82
C ARG A 207 -9.68 0.46 8.26
N GLY A 208 -8.58 -0.22 7.91
CA GLY A 208 -7.21 0.19 8.17
C GLY A 208 -6.24 -0.94 8.55
N SER A 209 -6.76 -2.14 8.91
CA SER A 209 -5.91 -3.31 9.25
C SER A 209 -6.55 -4.65 8.86
N GLY A 210 -7.47 -4.64 7.91
CA GLY A 210 -8.35 -5.76 7.58
C GLY A 210 -7.65 -7.05 7.18
N GLN A 211 -6.48 -6.96 6.59
CA GLN A 211 -5.64 -8.10 6.20
C GLN A 211 -5.22 -9.00 7.38
N ASN A 212 -5.44 -8.57 8.62
CA ASN A 212 -5.07 -9.28 9.84
C ASN A 212 -6.15 -10.20 10.41
N TYR A 213 -7.39 -10.18 9.87
CA TYR A 213 -8.54 -10.78 10.56
C TYR A 213 -9.29 -11.83 9.76
N GLY A 214 -9.13 -11.85 8.44
CA GLY A 214 -9.85 -12.79 7.57
C GLY A 214 -9.68 -12.48 6.10
N ILE A 215 -10.27 -13.34 5.26
CA ILE A 215 -10.33 -13.18 3.81
C ILE A 215 -11.65 -12.51 3.45
N VAL A 216 -11.60 -11.25 3.01
CA VAL A 216 -12.79 -10.57 2.51
C VAL A 216 -13.23 -11.24 1.21
N ILE A 217 -14.51 -11.57 1.11
CA ILE A 217 -15.16 -12.20 -0.05
C ILE A 217 -15.92 -11.14 -0.85
N GLU A 218 -16.62 -10.26 -0.14
CA GLU A 218 -17.49 -9.24 -0.70
C GLU A 218 -17.41 -7.96 0.13
N SER A 219 -17.44 -6.81 -0.54
CA SER A 219 -17.50 -5.49 0.08
C SER A 219 -18.65 -4.68 -0.49
N THR A 220 -19.34 -3.91 0.35
CA THR A 220 -20.37 -2.97 -0.06
C THR A 220 -19.88 -1.55 0.19
N TYR A 221 -19.80 -0.74 -0.87
CA TYR A 221 -19.36 0.65 -0.83
C TYR A 221 -20.48 1.61 -1.12
N GLU A 222 -20.49 2.75 -0.46
CA GLU A 222 -21.25 3.91 -0.91
C GLU A 222 -20.67 4.46 -2.20
N THR A 223 -21.52 4.94 -3.08
CA THR A 223 -21.15 5.62 -4.32
C THR A 223 -21.89 6.96 -4.40
N TRP A 224 -21.29 7.93 -5.06
CA TRP A 224 -21.83 9.29 -5.17
C TRP A 224 -22.23 9.61 -6.61
N PRO A 225 -23.15 10.56 -6.83
CA PRO A 225 -23.36 11.12 -8.17
C PRO A 225 -22.07 11.70 -8.72
N ALA A 226 -21.78 11.44 -9.99
CA ALA A 226 -20.55 11.86 -10.63
C ALA A 226 -20.35 13.40 -10.54
N THR A 227 -19.24 13.83 -9.94
CA THR A 227 -18.86 15.24 -9.77
C THR A 227 -18.67 15.88 -11.15
N ASN A 228 -19.17 17.13 -11.31
CA ASN A 228 -19.07 17.87 -12.56
C ASN A 228 -19.56 17.08 -13.80
N GLY A 229 -20.64 16.28 -13.64
CA GLY A 229 -21.16 15.43 -14.71
C GLY A 229 -20.18 14.33 -15.16
N GLY A 230 -19.27 13.91 -14.29
CA GLY A 230 -18.26 12.89 -14.56
C GLY A 230 -17.08 13.40 -15.39
N LYS A 231 -16.89 14.70 -15.53
CA LYS A 231 -15.78 15.29 -16.27
C LYS A 231 -14.81 16.03 -15.34
N HIS A 232 -13.53 15.70 -15.46
CA HIS A 232 -12.44 16.22 -14.66
C HIS A 232 -11.43 16.92 -15.58
N TYR A 233 -11.02 18.13 -15.22
CA TYR A 233 -9.90 18.77 -15.87
C TYR A 233 -8.61 18.08 -15.45
N SER A 234 -7.75 17.75 -16.41
CA SER A 234 -6.44 17.16 -16.19
C SER A 234 -5.38 17.94 -16.94
N ALA A 235 -4.28 18.23 -16.28
CA ALA A 235 -3.09 18.83 -16.90
C ALA A 235 -1.85 18.02 -16.50
N ASP A 236 -1.09 17.59 -17.51
CA ASP A 236 0.22 16.98 -17.35
C ASP A 236 1.29 18.00 -17.76
N LEU A 237 2.16 18.34 -16.82
CA LEU A 237 3.27 19.27 -17.04
C LEU A 237 4.59 18.55 -16.85
N VAL A 238 5.54 18.81 -17.74
CA VAL A 238 6.88 18.23 -17.69
C VAL A 238 7.90 19.29 -17.30
N PHE A 239 8.83 18.97 -16.43
CA PHE A 239 9.87 19.85 -15.94
C PHE A 239 11.23 19.16 -15.98
N THR A 240 12.27 19.96 -16.20
CA THR A 240 13.65 19.55 -15.94
C THR A 240 13.95 19.64 -14.44
N LYS A 241 14.99 18.96 -13.99
CA LYS A 241 15.42 18.97 -12.58
C LYS A 241 15.69 20.38 -12.02
N ASP A 242 16.09 21.34 -12.86
CA ASP A 242 16.36 22.73 -12.45
C ASP A 242 15.09 23.45 -11.93
N SER A 243 13.91 22.93 -12.27
CA SER A 243 12.62 23.48 -11.85
C SER A 243 12.12 22.92 -10.51
N VAL A 244 12.76 21.89 -9.95
CA VAL A 244 12.30 21.17 -8.75
C VAL A 244 12.04 22.11 -7.57
N GLN A 245 12.95 23.02 -7.30
CA GLN A 245 12.77 23.99 -6.21
C GLN A 245 11.45 24.74 -6.37
N ARG A 246 11.19 25.29 -7.55
CA ARG A 246 9.98 26.09 -7.82
C ARG A 246 8.72 25.24 -7.81
N VAL A 247 8.76 24.01 -8.30
CA VAL A 247 7.65 23.06 -8.24
C VAL A 247 7.26 22.80 -6.78
N MET A 248 8.23 22.53 -5.89
CA MET A 248 7.96 22.30 -4.47
C MET A 248 7.42 23.55 -3.76
N GLU A 249 7.97 24.73 -4.07
CA GLU A 249 7.48 26.01 -3.52
C GLU A 249 6.01 26.23 -3.88
N ILE A 250 5.63 26.07 -5.16
CA ILE A 250 4.24 26.25 -5.61
C ILE A 250 3.33 25.24 -4.95
N THR A 251 3.75 23.98 -4.85
CA THR A 251 2.94 22.94 -4.20
C THR A 251 2.71 23.26 -2.72
N ASN A 252 3.74 23.71 -2.01
CA ASN A 252 3.58 24.18 -0.63
C ASN A 252 2.66 25.40 -0.51
N GLU A 253 2.72 26.33 -1.47
CA GLU A 253 1.79 27.47 -1.52
C GLU A 253 0.33 27.02 -1.72
N LEU A 254 0.09 25.96 -2.54
CA LEU A 254 -1.24 25.37 -2.74
C LEU A 254 -1.77 24.69 -1.48
N THR A 255 -0.89 24.07 -0.69
CA THR A 255 -1.26 23.31 0.51
C THR A 255 -1.29 24.13 1.80
N ALA A 256 -0.66 25.34 1.82
CA ALA A 256 -0.49 26.16 3.01
C ALA A 256 -1.79 26.54 3.74
N GLY A 257 -2.91 26.67 3.02
CA GLY A 257 -4.24 26.95 3.56
C GLY A 257 -5.21 25.76 3.51
N GLY A 258 -4.71 24.58 3.16
CA GLY A 258 -5.48 23.43 2.74
C GLY A 258 -5.63 23.42 1.22
N LEU A 259 -5.25 22.30 0.59
CA LEU A 259 -5.47 22.11 -0.85
C LEU A 259 -6.97 22.17 -1.17
N ASP A 260 -7.35 22.74 -2.30
CA ASP A 260 -8.76 22.73 -2.75
C ASP A 260 -9.31 21.29 -2.75
N GLU A 261 -10.51 21.08 -2.20
CA GLU A 261 -11.11 19.74 -2.04
C GLU A 261 -11.30 18.97 -3.35
N LYS A 262 -11.26 19.67 -4.49
CA LYS A 262 -11.41 19.11 -5.84
C LYS A 262 -10.10 18.96 -6.59
N LEU A 263 -8.98 19.44 -6.02
CA LEU A 263 -7.66 19.41 -6.67
C LEU A 263 -6.82 18.27 -6.14
N ALA A 264 -6.37 17.38 -7.02
CA ALA A 264 -5.36 16.38 -6.74
C ALA A 264 -4.09 16.68 -7.52
N VAL A 265 -2.94 16.59 -6.86
CA VAL A 265 -1.62 16.77 -7.47
C VAL A 265 -0.83 15.49 -7.32
N LEU A 266 -0.33 14.96 -8.42
CA LEU A 266 0.52 13.79 -8.47
C LEU A 266 1.84 14.18 -9.15
N MET A 267 2.97 13.79 -8.57
CA MET A 267 4.28 14.06 -9.15
C MET A 267 5.07 12.77 -9.32
N PHE A 268 5.78 12.67 -10.44
CA PHE A 268 6.72 11.59 -10.70
C PHE A 268 8.10 12.15 -11.02
N PHE A 269 9.13 11.52 -10.44
CA PHE A 269 10.53 11.73 -10.75
C PHE A 269 11.07 10.46 -11.35
N ALA A 270 11.51 10.51 -12.59
CA ALA A 270 12.07 9.35 -13.28
C ALA A 270 13.22 9.76 -14.19
N LEU A 271 14.11 8.82 -14.47
CA LEU A 271 15.22 9.03 -15.41
C LEU A 271 14.69 8.99 -16.84
N ASP A 272 14.91 10.06 -17.60
CA ASP A 272 14.70 10.05 -19.05
C ASP A 272 15.84 9.26 -19.71
N ALA A 273 15.50 8.16 -20.37
CA ALA A 273 16.47 7.27 -20.99
C ALA A 273 17.25 7.92 -22.16
N THR A 274 16.70 9.00 -22.74
CA THR A 274 17.32 9.69 -23.89
C THR A 274 18.37 10.68 -23.43
N THR A 275 18.05 11.44 -22.37
CA THR A 275 18.93 12.51 -21.86
C THR A 275 19.79 12.06 -20.69
N SER A 276 19.45 10.95 -20.04
CA SER A 276 20.05 10.49 -18.77
C SER A 276 19.93 11.53 -17.65
N GLN A 277 18.86 12.32 -17.68
CA GLN A 277 18.53 13.33 -16.66
C GLN A 277 17.22 13.01 -15.99
N ILE A 278 17.05 13.45 -14.74
CA ILE A 278 15.74 13.33 -14.07
C ILE A 278 14.75 14.30 -14.72
N THR A 279 13.61 13.73 -15.09
CA THR A 279 12.42 14.48 -15.52
C THR A 279 11.38 14.42 -14.40
N VAL A 280 10.72 15.56 -14.17
CA VAL A 280 9.62 15.65 -13.21
C VAL A 280 8.32 15.86 -13.98
N ILE A 281 7.35 14.98 -13.76
CA ILE A 281 6.00 15.13 -14.30
C ILE A 281 5.09 15.56 -13.16
N VAL A 282 4.36 16.65 -13.33
CA VAL A 282 3.31 17.10 -12.41
C VAL A 282 1.97 16.91 -13.10
N ASN A 283 1.13 16.06 -12.57
CA ASN A 283 -0.25 15.88 -13.00
C ASN A 283 -1.19 16.59 -12.02
N LEU A 284 -1.98 17.51 -12.55
CA LEU A 284 -3.05 18.19 -11.84
C LEU A 284 -4.39 17.61 -12.32
N VAL A 285 -5.24 17.15 -11.40
CA VAL A 285 -6.62 16.77 -11.72
C VAL A 285 -7.55 17.63 -10.87
N TYR A 286 -8.40 18.40 -11.53
CA TYR A 286 -9.42 19.20 -10.87
C TYR A 286 -10.81 18.64 -11.18
N SER A 287 -11.50 18.18 -10.14
CA SER A 287 -12.85 17.59 -10.24
C SER A 287 -13.92 18.67 -10.34
N GLY A 288 -13.86 19.48 -11.42
CA GLY A 288 -14.71 20.64 -11.62
C GLY A 288 -14.56 21.23 -13.03
N PRO A 289 -15.12 22.44 -13.26
CA PRO A 289 -15.03 23.12 -14.55
C PRO A 289 -13.58 23.37 -14.97
N GLU A 290 -13.32 23.25 -16.27
CA GLU A 290 -12.00 23.47 -16.88
C GLU A 290 -11.38 24.84 -16.52
N GLU A 291 -12.18 25.91 -16.57
CA GLU A 291 -11.74 27.26 -16.25
C GLU A 291 -11.17 27.38 -14.83
N GLU A 292 -11.77 26.69 -13.87
CA GLU A 292 -11.29 26.69 -12.48
C GLU A 292 -10.01 25.86 -12.34
N GLY A 293 -9.96 24.67 -12.98
CA GLY A 293 -8.77 23.81 -12.97
C GLY A 293 -7.55 24.48 -13.62
N ARG A 294 -7.77 25.21 -14.72
CA ARG A 294 -6.72 25.92 -15.46
C ARG A 294 -5.98 26.97 -14.62
N LYS A 295 -6.63 27.59 -13.63
CA LYS A 295 -5.99 28.55 -12.70
C LYS A 295 -4.83 27.87 -11.89
N TYR A 296 -4.93 26.60 -11.62
CA TYR A 296 -3.83 25.87 -10.95
C TYR A 296 -2.69 25.56 -11.92
N THR A 297 -3.01 25.19 -13.16
CA THR A 297 -2.02 24.89 -14.22
C THR A 297 -1.21 26.14 -14.57
N GLU A 298 -1.83 27.33 -14.63
CA GLU A 298 -1.18 28.60 -14.93
C GLU A 298 -0.04 28.94 -13.94
N ARG A 299 -0.07 28.41 -12.72
CA ARG A 299 1.00 28.61 -11.74
C ARG A 299 2.30 27.90 -12.11
N PHE A 300 2.20 26.84 -12.89
CA PHE A 300 3.32 25.98 -13.30
C PHE A 300 3.72 26.17 -14.77
N SER A 301 2.78 26.52 -15.64
CA SER A 301 2.95 26.45 -17.10
C SER A 301 4.06 27.32 -17.64
N SER A 302 4.37 28.46 -16.99
CA SER A 302 5.36 29.43 -17.49
C SER A 302 6.81 28.92 -17.52
N PHE A 303 7.10 27.82 -16.80
CA PHE A 303 8.44 27.23 -16.72
C PHE A 303 8.43 25.69 -16.97
N SER A 304 7.30 25.13 -17.42
CA SER A 304 7.23 23.75 -17.92
C SER A 304 7.85 23.66 -19.31
N VAL A 305 8.40 22.49 -19.64
CA VAL A 305 8.94 22.22 -21.00
C VAL A 305 7.90 21.56 -21.90
N ASP A 306 6.84 20.98 -21.31
CA ASP A 306 5.68 20.45 -22.01
C ASP A 306 4.42 20.58 -21.15
N LEU A 307 3.26 20.71 -21.81
CA LEU A 307 1.96 20.82 -21.16
C LEU A 307 0.91 20.13 -22.05
N GLN A 308 0.19 19.17 -21.45
CA GLN A 308 -0.96 18.54 -22.06
C GLN A 308 -2.19 18.74 -21.16
N GLU A 309 -3.27 19.32 -21.71
CA GLU A 309 -4.52 19.56 -21.00
C GLU A 309 -5.66 18.75 -21.61
N ASN A 310 -6.54 18.21 -20.78
CA ASN A 310 -7.68 17.41 -21.22
C ASN A 310 -8.88 17.55 -20.25
N MET A 311 -10.10 17.37 -20.79
CA MET A 311 -11.28 17.07 -19.99
C MET A 311 -11.55 15.56 -20.09
N LEU A 312 -11.33 14.83 -19.02
CA LEU A 312 -11.39 13.37 -18.96
C LEU A 312 -12.61 12.88 -18.17
N GLY A 313 -13.12 11.70 -18.53
CA GLY A 313 -14.01 10.95 -17.68
C GLY A 313 -13.27 10.43 -16.44
N TRP A 314 -14.01 10.14 -15.35
CA TRP A 314 -13.41 9.52 -14.16
C TRP A 314 -12.75 8.19 -14.51
N GLU A 315 -13.37 7.39 -15.38
CA GLU A 315 -12.88 6.11 -15.88
C GLU A 315 -11.61 6.24 -16.74
N GLU A 316 -11.37 7.42 -17.31
CA GLU A 316 -10.21 7.68 -18.17
C GLU A 316 -8.97 8.11 -17.36
N LEU A 317 -9.17 8.65 -16.14
CA LEU A 317 -8.07 9.19 -15.31
C LEU A 317 -6.94 8.18 -15.08
N PRO A 318 -7.18 6.89 -14.73
CA PRO A 318 -6.10 5.93 -14.49
C PRO A 318 -5.23 5.63 -15.70
N THR A 319 -5.75 5.84 -16.92
CA THR A 319 -5.06 5.44 -18.14
C THR A 319 -4.53 6.62 -18.97
N LYS A 320 -5.10 7.81 -18.81
CA LYS A 320 -4.77 8.98 -19.65
C LYS A 320 -3.99 10.07 -18.92
N THR A 321 -3.98 10.07 -17.58
CA THR A 321 -3.17 11.04 -16.83
C THR A 321 -1.70 10.61 -16.75
N VAL A 322 -0.82 11.56 -16.41
CA VAL A 322 0.64 11.36 -16.33
C VAL A 322 1.19 10.88 -17.68
N HIS A 323 0.77 11.55 -18.76
CA HIS A 323 1.13 11.16 -20.15
C HIS A 323 0.84 9.67 -20.47
N GLY A 324 -0.14 9.04 -19.82
CA GLY A 324 -0.47 7.64 -20.00
C GLY A 324 0.57 6.66 -19.44
N LEU A 325 1.39 7.06 -18.50
CA LEU A 325 2.46 6.22 -17.91
C LEU A 325 1.96 5.29 -16.80
N ILE A 326 0.84 5.62 -16.14
CA ILE A 326 0.33 4.83 -15.00
C ILE A 326 0.14 3.33 -15.33
N PRO A 327 -0.44 2.93 -16.49
CA PRO A 327 -0.59 1.50 -16.82
C PRO A 327 0.73 0.73 -16.86
N GLN A 328 1.87 1.39 -17.11
CA GLN A 328 3.18 0.74 -17.15
C GLN A 328 3.63 0.30 -15.75
N SER A 329 3.21 1.00 -14.69
CA SER A 329 3.49 0.63 -13.31
C SER A 329 2.77 -0.67 -12.87
N CYS A 330 1.77 -1.11 -13.62
CA CYS A 330 1.06 -2.37 -13.40
C CYS A 330 1.80 -3.59 -14.00
N ALA A 331 2.94 -3.39 -14.69
CA ALA A 331 3.73 -4.49 -15.26
C ALA A 331 4.21 -5.43 -14.15
N THR A 332 4.04 -6.74 -14.37
CA THR A 332 4.54 -7.80 -13.50
C THR A 332 5.94 -8.22 -13.91
N GLY A 333 6.74 -8.70 -12.97
CA GLY A 333 8.06 -9.28 -13.25
C GLY A 333 9.24 -8.55 -12.64
N PRO A 334 9.34 -7.20 -12.69
CA PRO A 334 10.40 -6.50 -11.96
C PRO A 334 10.32 -6.72 -10.44
N ARG A 335 11.43 -6.52 -9.78
CA ARG A 335 11.48 -6.42 -8.32
C ARG A 335 11.13 -4.99 -7.95
N TYR A 336 9.92 -4.75 -7.47
CA TYR A 336 9.52 -3.46 -6.91
C TYR A 336 9.79 -3.49 -5.41
N ASN A 337 10.72 -2.67 -4.95
CA ASN A 337 11.03 -2.46 -3.54
C ASN A 337 10.55 -1.07 -3.14
N LEU A 338 9.47 -0.99 -2.37
CA LEU A 338 8.82 0.25 -2.00
C LEU A 338 9.28 0.74 -0.63
N ARG A 339 9.29 2.06 -0.44
CA ARG A 339 9.38 2.74 0.85
C ARG A 339 8.52 3.98 0.78
N ALA A 340 7.85 4.30 1.87
CA ALA A 340 7.02 5.49 1.90
C ALA A 340 7.13 6.27 3.21
N LEU A 341 6.67 7.51 3.16
CA LEU A 341 6.43 8.35 4.31
C LEU A 341 5.42 9.43 3.98
N ASN A 342 4.76 9.93 5.02
CA ASN A 342 3.91 11.12 4.89
C ASN A 342 4.68 12.35 5.34
N THR A 343 4.47 13.48 4.65
CA THR A 343 5.06 14.77 5.03
C THR A 343 4.00 15.86 5.07
N LYS A 344 4.20 16.84 5.94
CA LYS A 344 3.35 18.03 6.01
C LYS A 344 3.73 19.05 4.96
N VAL A 345 5.01 19.12 4.64
CA VAL A 345 5.59 20.05 3.65
C VAL A 345 6.55 19.31 2.74
N LEU A 346 6.79 19.85 1.57
CA LEU A 346 7.82 19.41 0.62
C LEU A 346 9.00 20.36 0.71
N ASN A 347 10.04 20.05 1.50
CA ASN A 347 11.19 20.93 1.68
C ASN A 347 11.96 21.08 0.36
N PRO A 348 11.99 22.28 -0.28
CA PRO A 348 12.56 22.45 -1.61
C PRO A 348 14.05 22.07 -1.68
N ALA A 349 14.84 22.42 -0.64
CA ALA A 349 16.27 22.11 -0.61
C ALA A 349 16.55 20.61 -0.53
N THR A 350 15.75 19.87 0.26
CA THR A 350 15.84 18.40 0.35
C THR A 350 15.50 17.78 -1.00
N TRP A 351 14.45 18.25 -1.69
CA TRP A 351 14.04 17.72 -2.99
C TRP A 351 15.04 18.01 -4.10
N VAL A 352 15.66 19.19 -4.13
CA VAL A 352 16.77 19.48 -5.06
C VAL A 352 17.93 18.53 -4.83
N SER A 353 18.36 18.37 -3.56
CA SER A 353 19.46 17.48 -3.21
C SER A 353 19.14 16.00 -3.54
N PHE A 354 17.89 15.56 -3.30
CA PHE A 354 17.42 14.24 -3.70
C PHE A 354 17.51 14.04 -5.20
N THR A 355 17.02 15.00 -5.99
CA THR A 355 16.95 14.87 -7.44
C THR A 355 18.36 14.73 -8.05
N ASP A 356 19.34 15.50 -7.59
CA ASP A 356 20.74 15.39 -8.04
C ASP A 356 21.37 14.06 -7.64
N ALA A 357 21.11 13.60 -6.40
CA ALA A 357 21.60 12.30 -5.93
C ALA A 357 20.93 11.13 -6.67
N PHE A 358 19.64 11.24 -6.97
CA PHE A 358 18.86 10.23 -7.66
C PHE A 358 19.33 10.07 -9.11
N GLU A 359 19.55 11.16 -9.82
CA GLU A 359 20.16 11.15 -11.16
C GLU A 359 21.51 10.44 -11.14
N THR A 360 22.39 10.86 -10.21
CA THR A 360 23.73 10.26 -10.06
C THR A 360 23.63 8.76 -9.77
N PHE A 361 22.73 8.36 -8.88
CA PHE A 361 22.51 6.97 -8.51
C PHE A 361 22.03 6.13 -9.70
N LEU A 362 21.04 6.59 -10.45
CA LEU A 362 20.47 5.84 -11.58
C LEU A 362 21.45 5.73 -12.75
N VAL A 363 22.22 6.78 -13.02
CA VAL A 363 23.27 6.75 -14.06
C VAL A 363 24.38 5.74 -13.69
N ALA A 364 24.73 5.66 -12.40
CA ALA A 364 25.73 4.70 -11.91
C ALA A 364 25.18 3.26 -11.83
N ASN A 365 23.86 3.06 -11.74
CA ASN A 365 23.20 1.78 -11.61
C ASN A 365 22.14 1.57 -12.72
N PRO A 366 22.53 1.36 -13.98
CA PRO A 366 21.58 1.32 -15.10
C PRO A 366 20.55 0.18 -15.01
N LEU A 367 20.83 -0.90 -14.25
CA LEU A 367 19.86 -1.97 -13.97
C LEU A 367 18.70 -1.52 -13.04
N ALA A 368 18.86 -0.39 -12.37
CA ALA A 368 17.84 0.25 -11.53
C ALA A 368 17.19 1.47 -12.20
N ALA A 369 17.46 1.72 -13.49
CA ALA A 369 16.97 2.90 -14.21
C ALA A 369 15.42 3.02 -14.28
N GLY A 370 14.70 1.91 -14.05
CA GLY A 370 13.24 1.89 -13.93
C GLY A 370 12.71 2.38 -12.57
N SER A 371 13.59 2.75 -11.64
CA SER A 371 13.18 3.28 -10.33
C SER A 371 12.60 4.70 -10.47
N ALA A 372 11.66 5.03 -9.59
CA ALA A 372 10.96 6.31 -9.59
C ALA A 372 10.72 6.80 -8.16
N MET A 373 10.40 8.09 -8.04
CA MET A 373 9.82 8.68 -6.85
C MET A 373 8.46 9.27 -7.20
N MET A 374 7.45 8.99 -6.38
CA MET A 374 6.10 9.51 -6.52
C MET A 374 5.73 10.36 -5.30
N ILE A 375 4.98 11.42 -5.53
CA ILE A 375 4.37 12.25 -4.49
C ILE A 375 2.88 12.36 -4.79
N GLU A 376 2.05 11.95 -3.84
CA GLU A 376 0.61 12.13 -3.87
C GLU A 376 0.23 13.25 -2.91
N THR A 377 -0.08 14.44 -3.43
CA THR A 377 -0.59 15.58 -2.69
C THR A 377 -2.08 15.68 -2.97
N PHE A 378 -2.88 15.02 -2.10
CA PHE A 378 -4.33 14.96 -2.26
C PHE A 378 -5.04 15.77 -1.19
N PRO A 379 -6.24 16.31 -1.50
CA PRO A 379 -7.00 17.10 -0.55
C PRO A 379 -7.48 16.22 0.61
N VAL A 380 -7.51 16.76 1.83
CA VAL A 380 -7.73 15.98 3.06
C VAL A 380 -9.04 16.32 3.78
N GLN A 381 -9.88 17.19 3.23
CA GLN A 381 -11.11 17.63 3.89
C GLN A 381 -12.05 16.46 4.20
N GLY A 382 -12.34 15.61 3.23
CA GLY A 382 -13.17 14.42 3.45
C GLY A 382 -12.55 13.42 4.42
N VAL A 383 -11.21 13.30 4.41
CA VAL A 383 -10.48 12.43 5.36
C VAL A 383 -10.59 12.97 6.78
N LYS A 384 -10.39 14.28 6.98
CA LYS A 384 -10.43 14.98 8.27
C LYS A 384 -11.85 15.24 8.79
N ALA A 385 -12.88 15.06 7.94
CA ALA A 385 -14.26 15.16 8.37
C ALA A 385 -14.68 14.07 9.38
N LEU A 386 -13.93 12.97 9.43
CA LEU A 386 -14.15 11.86 10.34
C LEU A 386 -13.13 11.89 11.48
N ALA A 387 -13.57 11.56 12.69
CA ALA A 387 -12.72 11.51 13.87
C ALA A 387 -11.60 10.45 13.73
N ASP A 388 -10.47 10.65 14.41
CA ASP A 388 -9.32 9.74 14.37
C ASP A 388 -9.66 8.31 14.82
N ASP A 389 -10.64 8.16 15.70
CA ASP A 389 -11.12 6.87 16.21
C ASP A 389 -12.27 6.25 15.39
N TYR A 390 -12.70 6.90 14.29
CA TYR A 390 -13.76 6.40 13.40
C TYR A 390 -13.42 5.03 12.79
N SER A 391 -12.15 4.79 12.50
CA SER A 391 -11.66 3.55 11.91
C SER A 391 -10.22 3.23 12.39
N ALA A 392 -9.73 2.05 12.04
CA ALA A 392 -8.35 1.67 12.34
C ALA A 392 -7.31 2.46 11.52
N PHE A 393 -7.70 3.15 10.45
CA PHE A 393 -6.79 4.02 9.70
C PHE A 393 -6.29 5.17 10.57
N PRO A 394 -4.95 5.33 10.78
CA PRO A 394 -4.44 6.16 11.89
C PRO A 394 -4.02 7.58 11.51
N HIS A 395 -3.95 7.93 10.22
CA HIS A 395 -3.16 9.10 9.77
C HIS A 395 -4.03 10.25 9.27
N ARG A 396 -5.29 10.39 9.76
CA ARG A 396 -6.22 11.42 9.27
C ARG A 396 -5.69 12.84 9.36
N ASP A 397 -4.88 13.14 10.38
CA ASP A 397 -4.25 14.44 10.58
C ASP A 397 -2.83 14.58 10.04
N HIS A 398 -2.27 13.50 9.45
CA HIS A 398 -0.87 13.43 9.02
C HIS A 398 -0.77 12.86 7.59
N PHE A 399 -1.51 13.46 6.64
CA PHE A 399 -1.75 12.86 5.33
C PHE A 399 -1.78 13.89 4.19
N GLU A 400 -1.05 15.00 4.36
CA GLU A 400 -1.02 16.09 3.36
C GLU A 400 -0.29 15.68 2.09
N ASN A 401 0.89 15.03 2.22
CA ASN A 401 1.65 14.49 1.11
C ASN A 401 2.06 13.06 1.45
N VAL A 402 1.84 12.14 0.54
CA VAL A 402 2.35 10.76 0.61
C VAL A 402 3.46 10.61 -0.40
N ILE A 403 4.65 10.30 0.07
CA ILE A 403 5.83 10.08 -0.77
C ILE A 403 6.04 8.58 -0.87
N GLU A 404 6.21 8.07 -2.08
CA GLU A 404 6.54 6.69 -2.37
C GLU A 404 7.81 6.62 -3.21
N SER A 405 8.83 5.95 -2.71
CA SER A 405 9.98 5.53 -3.49
C SER A 405 9.76 4.15 -4.08
N ILE A 406 9.94 4.03 -5.39
CA ILE A 406 9.73 2.80 -6.16
C ILE A 406 11.08 2.33 -6.68
N GLY A 407 11.77 1.50 -5.90
CA GLY A 407 12.96 0.80 -6.37
C GLY A 407 12.55 -0.28 -7.37
N SER A 408 12.93 -0.13 -8.64
CA SER A 408 12.56 -1.08 -9.72
C SER A 408 13.82 -1.59 -10.41
N TYR A 409 14.03 -2.92 -10.37
CA TYR A 409 15.17 -3.55 -11.00
C TYR A 409 14.85 -4.99 -11.42
N THR A 410 15.66 -5.53 -12.33
CA THR A 410 15.49 -6.88 -12.88
C THR A 410 16.60 -7.87 -12.47
N ASP A 411 17.68 -7.38 -11.86
CA ASP A 411 18.83 -8.17 -11.43
C ASP A 411 19.19 -7.87 -9.97
N ASP A 412 19.40 -8.90 -9.15
CA ASP A 412 19.67 -8.77 -7.72
C ASP A 412 21.04 -8.16 -7.39
N SER A 413 21.95 -8.06 -8.37
CA SER A 413 23.27 -7.44 -8.18
C SER A 413 23.21 -5.98 -7.75
N VAL A 414 22.09 -5.28 -8.01
CA VAL A 414 21.84 -3.89 -7.60
C VAL A 414 20.88 -3.77 -6.41
N ALA A 415 20.36 -4.88 -5.87
CA ALA A 415 19.35 -4.89 -4.84
C ALA A 415 19.76 -4.10 -3.58
N ASP A 416 20.96 -4.36 -3.06
CA ASP A 416 21.47 -3.67 -1.87
C ASP A 416 21.68 -2.17 -2.13
N ALA A 417 22.21 -1.81 -3.31
CA ALA A 417 22.39 -0.41 -3.69
C ALA A 417 21.06 0.35 -3.73
N VAL A 418 20.02 -0.24 -4.35
CA VAL A 418 18.67 0.32 -4.41
C VAL A 418 18.06 0.43 -3.02
N ASN A 419 18.15 -0.64 -2.23
CA ASN A 419 17.61 -0.67 -0.88
C ASN A 419 18.23 0.41 0.02
N ASN A 420 19.55 0.50 0.02
CA ASN A 420 20.28 1.47 0.84
C ASN A 420 20.04 2.91 0.40
N PHE A 421 19.99 3.18 -0.91
CA PHE A 421 19.72 4.51 -1.43
C PHE A 421 18.33 5.02 -0.96
N PHE A 422 17.28 4.24 -1.15
CA PHE A 422 15.94 4.68 -0.77
C PHE A 422 15.71 4.66 0.75
N ALA A 423 16.39 3.79 1.51
CA ALA A 423 16.35 3.84 2.97
C ALA A 423 16.98 5.14 3.50
N GLU A 424 18.16 5.50 3.00
CA GLU A 424 18.85 6.74 3.37
C GLU A 424 17.99 7.98 3.05
N TRP A 425 17.35 8.01 1.86
CA TRP A 425 16.55 9.15 1.47
C TRP A 425 15.21 9.21 2.20
N ARG A 426 14.57 8.08 2.51
CA ARG A 426 13.41 8.07 3.41
C ARG A 426 13.76 8.73 4.75
N ASP A 427 14.90 8.37 5.34
CA ASP A 427 15.32 8.91 6.63
C ASP A 427 15.59 10.43 6.55
N LYS A 428 16.23 10.92 5.48
CA LYS A 428 16.41 12.35 5.23
C LYS A 428 15.09 13.11 5.03
N PHE A 429 14.15 12.52 4.30
CA PHE A 429 12.81 13.11 4.14
C PHE A 429 12.02 13.09 5.45
N ALA A 430 12.23 12.10 6.33
CA ALA A 430 11.55 11.98 7.61
C ALA A 430 12.08 12.96 8.68
N GLU A 431 13.25 13.59 8.49
CA GLU A 431 13.75 14.61 9.40
C GLU A 431 12.72 15.72 9.62
N PRO A 432 12.48 16.19 10.86
CA PRO A 432 11.47 17.22 11.15
C PRO A 432 11.64 18.50 10.34
N SER A 433 12.86 18.87 10.01
CA SER A 433 13.20 20.01 9.13
C SER A 433 12.75 19.80 7.68
N SER A 434 12.59 18.57 7.25
CA SER A 434 12.20 18.17 5.89
C SER A 434 10.71 17.83 5.81
N SER A 435 10.23 16.96 6.72
CA SER A 435 8.85 16.45 6.73
C SER A 435 7.83 17.43 7.32
N GLY A 436 8.25 18.27 8.28
CA GLY A 436 7.36 19.05 9.13
C GLY A 436 6.67 18.25 10.25
N TYR A 437 7.05 16.98 10.45
CA TYR A 437 6.57 16.10 11.51
C TYR A 437 7.72 15.63 12.40
N ASP A 438 7.41 15.33 13.67
CA ASP A 438 8.37 14.81 14.69
C ASP A 438 8.44 13.29 14.71
N LYS A 439 7.59 12.62 13.98
CA LYS A 439 7.52 11.15 13.90
C LYS A 439 7.37 10.71 12.44
N LEU A 440 7.77 9.48 12.19
CA LEU A 440 7.54 8.83 10.91
C LEU A 440 6.07 8.40 10.82
N TYR A 441 5.37 8.80 9.76
CA TYR A 441 4.03 8.34 9.40
C TYR A 441 4.10 7.66 8.04
N VAL A 442 3.57 6.44 7.94
CA VAL A 442 3.68 5.63 6.71
C VAL A 442 2.31 5.12 6.31
N TYR A 443 1.95 5.32 5.05
CA TYR A 443 0.79 4.66 4.47
C TYR A 443 1.09 3.17 4.29
N GLN A 444 0.37 2.29 4.99
CA GLN A 444 0.70 0.87 5.10
C GLN A 444 0.77 0.12 3.76
N ASN A 445 0.04 0.57 2.72
CA ASN A 445 0.08 -0.08 1.41
C ASN A 445 1.42 0.12 0.67
N TYR A 446 2.20 1.12 1.07
CA TYR A 446 3.51 1.44 0.52
C TYR A 446 4.66 1.14 1.49
N ALA A 447 4.34 0.54 2.65
CA ALA A 447 5.32 0.27 3.69
C ALA A 447 6.30 -0.85 3.32
N ASN A 448 7.52 -0.74 3.81
CA ASN A 448 8.54 -1.78 3.76
C ASN A 448 8.44 -2.69 5.01
N GLU A 449 9.54 -3.31 5.42
CA GLU A 449 9.61 -4.19 6.60
C GLU A 449 10.38 -3.55 7.77
N ASP A 450 11.06 -2.42 7.54
CA ASP A 450 11.93 -1.76 8.50
C ASP A 450 11.28 -0.53 9.17
N GLU A 451 10.03 -0.21 8.84
CA GLU A 451 9.27 0.79 9.57
C GLU A 451 8.66 0.20 10.85
N PRO A 452 8.68 0.96 11.97
CA PRO A 452 7.99 0.53 13.19
C PRO A 452 6.49 0.41 12.93
N LEU A 453 5.84 -0.62 13.47
CA LEU A 453 4.40 -0.84 13.29
C LEU A 453 3.56 0.37 13.74
N SER A 454 4.04 1.14 14.72
CA SER A 454 3.40 2.38 15.14
C SER A 454 3.37 3.45 14.06
N ALA A 455 4.32 3.45 13.13
CA ALA A 455 4.28 4.35 11.98
C ALA A 455 3.19 3.98 10.97
N LEU A 456 2.81 2.69 10.90
CA LEU A 456 1.77 2.17 10.01
C LEU A 456 0.37 2.26 10.63
N TYR A 457 0.27 1.92 11.93
CA TYR A 457 -1.02 1.75 12.62
C TYR A 457 -1.33 2.84 13.64
N GLY A 458 -0.47 3.88 13.75
CA GLY A 458 -0.61 4.98 14.71
C GLY A 458 0.14 4.74 16.02
N TYR A 459 0.41 5.82 16.73
CA TYR A 459 1.22 5.82 17.96
C TYR A 459 0.38 5.78 19.24
N ASN A 460 -0.95 5.73 19.13
CA ASN A 460 -1.85 5.80 20.27
C ASN A 460 -1.99 4.42 20.94
N GLU A 461 -1.71 4.34 22.24
CA GLU A 461 -1.78 3.10 23.03
C GLU A 461 -3.17 2.43 22.95
N TRP A 462 -4.27 3.21 23.04
CA TRP A 462 -5.63 2.68 22.91
C TRP A 462 -5.87 1.97 21.57
N ARG A 463 -5.21 2.44 20.48
CA ARG A 463 -5.31 1.85 19.15
C ARG A 463 -4.56 0.51 19.12
N HIS A 464 -3.37 0.47 19.71
CA HIS A 464 -2.58 -0.77 19.83
C HIS A 464 -3.34 -1.84 20.62
N GLU A 465 -3.92 -1.46 21.78
CA GLU A 465 -4.75 -2.36 22.59
C GLU A 465 -5.95 -2.90 21.83
N ARG A 466 -6.67 -2.03 21.11
CA ARG A 466 -7.86 -2.42 20.33
C ARG A 466 -7.51 -3.34 19.17
N LEU A 467 -6.46 -3.03 18.40
CA LEU A 467 -5.97 -3.86 17.30
C LEU A 467 -5.50 -5.23 17.80
N THR A 468 -4.71 -5.27 18.88
CA THR A 468 -4.25 -6.50 19.53
C THR A 468 -5.44 -7.36 20.02
N SER A 469 -6.45 -6.73 20.61
CA SER A 469 -7.68 -7.42 21.04
C SER A 469 -8.42 -8.05 19.85
N LEU A 470 -8.55 -7.32 18.74
CA LEU A 470 -9.16 -7.84 17.52
C LEU A 470 -8.34 -9.02 16.93
N LYS A 471 -7.01 -8.89 16.88
CA LYS A 471 -6.13 -9.97 16.43
C LYS A 471 -6.34 -11.24 17.24
N ASN A 472 -6.31 -11.13 18.56
CA ASN A 472 -6.52 -12.28 19.45
C ASN A 472 -7.92 -12.91 19.32
N LYS A 473 -8.94 -12.10 18.99
CA LYS A 473 -10.31 -12.58 18.82
C LYS A 473 -10.54 -13.27 17.48
N PHE A 474 -10.03 -12.70 16.39
CA PHE A 474 -10.37 -13.13 15.02
C PHE A 474 -9.28 -13.94 14.34
N ASP A 475 -8.03 -13.84 14.81
CA ASP A 475 -6.92 -14.65 14.32
C ASP A 475 -5.99 -15.10 15.46
N PRO A 476 -6.50 -15.83 16.47
CA PRO A 476 -5.72 -16.23 17.65
C PRO A 476 -4.54 -17.17 17.34
N ARG A 477 -4.54 -17.78 16.15
CA ARG A 477 -3.49 -18.70 15.70
C ARG A 477 -2.50 -18.06 14.74
N GLY A 478 -2.71 -16.79 14.33
CA GLY A 478 -1.79 -16.06 13.47
C GLY A 478 -1.75 -16.50 12.01
N PHE A 479 -2.84 -17.05 11.46
CA PHE A 479 -2.90 -17.46 10.07
C PHE A 479 -2.81 -16.28 9.09
N PHE A 480 -3.14 -15.06 9.55
CA PHE A 480 -3.08 -13.83 8.76
C PHE A 480 -1.89 -12.93 9.15
N ASN A 481 -0.70 -13.54 9.38
CA ASN A 481 0.52 -12.82 9.75
C ASN A 481 1.44 -12.49 8.55
N GLY A 482 0.97 -12.69 7.34
CA GLY A 482 1.80 -12.46 6.15
C GLY A 482 2.00 -11.01 5.77
N TYR A 483 1.07 -10.11 6.15
CA TYR A 483 1.05 -8.73 5.64
C TYR A 483 0.95 -7.74 6.80
N HIS A 484 2.08 -7.10 7.19
CA HIS A 484 2.18 -6.16 8.30
C HIS A 484 1.40 -6.64 9.54
N PRO A 485 1.82 -7.73 10.18
CA PRO A 485 1.01 -8.39 11.21
C PRO A 485 0.82 -7.51 12.45
N VAL A 486 -0.43 -7.36 12.86
CA VAL A 486 -0.78 -6.78 14.16
C VAL A 486 -0.31 -7.73 15.25
N PRO A 487 0.43 -7.26 16.28
CA PRO A 487 0.93 -8.09 17.37
C PRO A 487 -0.21 -8.72 18.19
N SER A 488 0.01 -9.97 18.64
CA SER A 488 -0.91 -10.66 19.56
C SER A 488 -0.79 -10.21 21.03
N ASN A 489 0.20 -9.36 21.34
CA ASN A 489 0.34 -8.72 22.65
C ASN A 489 0.79 -7.26 22.49
N VAL A 490 0.43 -6.42 23.47
CA VAL A 490 0.69 -4.97 23.41
C VAL A 490 2.20 -4.67 23.42
N ALA A 491 3.02 -5.50 24.05
CA ALA A 491 4.47 -5.32 24.06
C ALA A 491 5.13 -5.48 22.67
N GLY A 492 4.43 -6.11 21.72
CA GLY A 492 4.92 -6.26 20.35
C GLY A 492 4.84 -5.00 19.47
N TRP A 493 4.32 -3.90 20.00
CA TRP A 493 4.26 -2.60 19.31
C TRP A 493 5.50 -1.73 19.49
N SER A 494 6.41 -2.10 20.38
CA SER A 494 7.65 -1.39 20.71
C SER A 494 8.81 -1.83 19.81
#